data_517afb52ba88a947ac42bf1b844d12c1
#
_entry.id   517afb52ba88a947ac42bf1b844d12c1
#
_cell.length_a   1.000
_cell.length_b   1.000
_cell.length_c   1.000
_cell.angle_alpha   90.00
_cell.angle_beta   90.00
_cell.angle_gamma   90.00
#
_symmetry.space_group_name_H-M   'P 1'
#
loop_
_entity.id
_entity.type
_entity.pdbx_description
1 polymer ?
#
loop_
_entity_poly.entity_id
_entity_poly.type
_entity_poly.pdbx_seq_one_letter_code
_entity_poly.pdbx_strand_id
1 'polypeptide(L)'
;MPHEARAVVAVKKGAPVEVQTIVVPDPGPGEVLVAVQACGVCHTDLHYREGAIGEDFPYLLGHEAAGVVEAVGAGVADLAPGDYVVLAWRAPCGSCRSCRRGRPWYCFDSRNATQSMTLLDGTALTAALGIGAFAEKTLVAAGQAVKVDPSARPEAAGLIGCGVMAGYGAAVHTGAVGSGDTVAVIGCGGVGNAAIAGASRAGARRVIAVDIDDAKLDAAERFGATDTVNSRGTDPVEAVRGLTGGHGADVVIDAVGRPETYRQGFFMRDLAGTLVQVGVPDPDMRIELPLIELFSRGGALKSSWYGDCLPSRDFPVLIDLYLSGKLDLDRFVTETVALDDVESAFGTMRRGEVLRSVVVL
;
A
#
# COMPACT_ATOMS: atom_id res chain seq x y z
N MET A 1 30.91 -1.30 -11.41
CA MET A 1 31.41 -2.41 -10.53
C MET A 1 30.28 -2.73 -9.55
N PRO A 2 30.01 -3.99 -9.23
CA PRO A 2 28.93 -4.31 -8.31
C PRO A 2 29.11 -3.56 -6.98
N HIS A 3 27.99 -3.20 -6.34
CA HIS A 3 27.96 -2.40 -5.12
C HIS A 3 27.63 -3.27 -3.94
N GLU A 4 28.43 -3.23 -2.88
CA GLU A 4 28.06 -3.83 -1.62
C GLU A 4 27.09 -2.92 -0.88
N ALA A 5 26.06 -3.48 -0.23
CA ALA A 5 25.06 -2.77 0.55
C ALA A 5 24.57 -3.65 1.72
N ARG A 6 24.24 -3.03 2.84
CA ARG A 6 23.57 -3.70 3.95
C ARG A 6 22.09 -3.86 3.61
N ALA A 7 21.51 -5.01 3.94
CA ALA A 7 20.13 -5.33 3.61
C ALA A 7 19.50 -6.30 4.60
N VAL A 8 18.18 -6.26 4.73
CA VAL A 8 17.38 -7.20 5.52
C VAL A 8 16.95 -8.36 4.65
N VAL A 9 17.39 -9.56 5.00
CA VAL A 9 17.14 -10.79 4.26
C VAL A 9 16.30 -11.76 5.11
N ALA A 10 15.20 -12.25 4.56
CA ALA A 10 14.48 -13.40 5.07
C ALA A 10 15.11 -14.67 4.49
N VAL A 11 16.00 -15.30 5.24
CA VAL A 11 16.82 -16.44 4.75
C VAL A 11 15.96 -17.69 4.52
N LYS A 12 14.98 -17.93 5.40
CA LYS A 12 14.09 -19.09 5.33
C LYS A 12 12.72 -18.79 5.95
N LYS A 13 11.73 -19.54 5.54
CA LYS A 13 10.34 -19.44 6.01
C LYS A 13 10.24 -19.41 7.53
N GLY A 14 9.59 -18.38 8.06
CA GLY A 14 9.25 -18.23 9.48
C GLY A 14 10.43 -17.91 10.41
N ALA A 15 11.67 -17.85 9.90
CA ALA A 15 12.81 -17.45 10.70
C ALA A 15 12.84 -15.92 10.89
N PRO A 16 13.45 -15.39 11.96
CA PRO A 16 13.75 -13.99 12.05
C PRO A 16 14.55 -13.50 10.83
N VAL A 17 14.33 -12.25 10.43
CA VAL A 17 15.14 -11.64 9.37
C VAL A 17 16.54 -11.32 9.88
N GLU A 18 17.50 -11.28 8.96
CA GLU A 18 18.91 -11.02 9.24
C GLU A 18 19.40 -9.83 8.40
N VAL A 19 20.18 -8.94 9.01
CA VAL A 19 20.92 -7.93 8.26
C VAL A 19 22.17 -8.56 7.69
N GLN A 20 22.30 -8.56 6.37
CA GLN A 20 23.44 -9.11 5.66
C GLN A 20 24.01 -8.12 4.65
N THR A 21 25.27 -8.29 4.27
CA THR A 21 25.84 -7.58 3.12
C THR A 21 25.43 -8.30 1.84
N ILE A 22 24.86 -7.57 0.92
CA ILE A 22 24.44 -8.05 -0.40
C ILE A 22 25.29 -7.39 -1.49
N VAL A 23 25.25 -7.97 -2.67
CA VAL A 23 25.85 -7.41 -3.90
C VAL A 23 24.74 -6.97 -4.82
N VAL A 24 24.70 -5.67 -5.12
CA VAL A 24 23.78 -5.06 -6.07
C VAL A 24 24.55 -4.82 -7.38
N PRO A 25 24.14 -5.39 -8.52
CA PRO A 25 24.85 -5.22 -9.78
C PRO A 25 24.67 -3.80 -10.34
N ASP A 26 25.57 -3.39 -11.25
CA ASP A 26 25.36 -2.20 -12.10
C ASP A 26 24.08 -2.37 -12.92
N PRO A 27 23.29 -1.30 -13.16
CA PRO A 27 22.03 -1.43 -13.87
C PRO A 27 22.20 -1.84 -15.33
N GLY A 28 21.53 -2.91 -15.72
CA GLY A 28 21.40 -3.37 -17.09
C GLY A 28 20.42 -2.52 -17.91
N PRO A 29 20.18 -2.88 -19.19
CA PRO A 29 19.25 -2.14 -20.05
C PRO A 29 17.84 -2.03 -19.44
N GLY A 30 17.33 -0.79 -19.27
CA GLY A 30 16.02 -0.52 -18.72
C GLY A 30 15.92 -0.63 -17.20
N GLU A 31 17.06 -0.71 -16.48
CA GLU A 31 17.13 -0.80 -15.02
C GLU A 31 17.73 0.46 -14.40
N VAL A 32 17.46 0.68 -13.13
CA VAL A 32 18.00 1.79 -12.34
C VAL A 32 18.48 1.29 -10.98
N LEU A 33 19.64 1.80 -10.57
CA LEU A 33 20.19 1.63 -9.23
C LEU A 33 19.72 2.80 -8.37
N VAL A 34 19.12 2.50 -7.23
CA VAL A 34 18.57 3.50 -6.31
C VAL A 34 19.25 3.38 -4.95
N ALA A 35 19.81 4.49 -4.45
CA ALA A 35 20.18 4.65 -3.05
C ALA A 35 18.89 4.91 -2.26
N VAL A 36 18.50 3.96 -1.41
CA VAL A 36 17.29 4.05 -0.62
C VAL A 36 17.53 4.98 0.58
N GLN A 37 16.60 5.89 0.83
CA GLN A 37 16.67 6.79 1.97
C GLN A 37 15.70 6.40 3.09
N ALA A 38 14.52 5.86 2.70
CA ALA A 38 13.54 5.36 3.65
C ALA A 38 12.69 4.27 3.02
N CYS A 39 12.24 3.30 3.86
CA CYS A 39 11.35 2.23 3.43
C CYS A 39 10.34 1.88 4.54
N GLY A 40 9.05 1.93 4.22
CA GLY A 40 7.95 1.59 5.13
C GLY A 40 7.89 0.09 5.43
N VAL A 41 7.53 -0.25 6.67
CA VAL A 41 7.31 -1.64 7.12
C VAL A 41 5.84 -2.02 6.90
N CYS A 42 5.60 -3.06 6.14
CA CYS A 42 4.27 -3.49 5.72
C CYS A 42 3.97 -4.95 6.12
N HIS A 43 2.69 -5.28 6.31
CA HIS A 43 2.26 -6.67 6.52
C HIS A 43 2.64 -7.59 5.36
N THR A 44 2.75 -7.08 4.15
CA THR A 44 3.22 -7.84 2.99
C THR A 44 4.63 -8.36 3.18
N ASP A 45 5.56 -7.58 3.76
CA ASP A 45 6.92 -8.03 4.07
C ASP A 45 6.90 -9.16 5.10
N LEU A 46 6.03 -9.03 6.10
CA LEU A 46 5.83 -10.08 7.10
C LEU A 46 5.25 -11.36 6.47
N HIS A 47 4.31 -11.25 5.55
CA HIS A 47 3.77 -12.40 4.81
C HIS A 47 4.86 -13.10 3.95
N TYR A 48 5.77 -12.36 3.32
CA TYR A 48 6.95 -12.96 2.66
C TYR A 48 7.84 -13.70 3.66
N ARG A 49 8.18 -13.06 4.77
CA ARG A 49 9.01 -13.66 5.84
C ARG A 49 8.37 -14.93 6.39
N GLU A 50 7.05 -14.99 6.52
CA GLU A 50 6.29 -16.15 7.00
C GLU A 50 6.02 -17.20 5.93
N GLY A 51 6.32 -16.91 4.65
CA GLY A 51 6.05 -17.80 3.53
C GLY A 51 4.56 -17.94 3.21
N ALA A 52 3.76 -16.93 3.53
CA ALA A 52 2.37 -16.82 3.10
C ALA A 52 2.26 -16.30 1.65
N ILE A 53 3.31 -15.62 1.15
CA ILE A 53 3.44 -15.17 -0.23
C ILE A 53 4.73 -15.76 -0.80
N GLY A 54 4.60 -16.82 -1.62
CA GLY A 54 5.72 -17.49 -2.28
C GLY A 54 6.62 -18.32 -1.35
N GLU A 55 7.52 -19.10 -1.95
CA GLU A 55 8.46 -19.98 -1.27
C GLU A 55 9.90 -19.85 -1.81
N ASP A 56 10.17 -18.80 -2.60
CA ASP A 56 11.44 -18.58 -3.30
C ASP A 56 12.49 -17.89 -2.40
N PHE A 57 12.74 -18.46 -1.23
CA PHE A 57 13.77 -17.98 -0.28
C PHE A 57 15.20 -18.17 -0.84
N PRO A 58 16.13 -17.24 -0.48
CA PRO A 58 16.00 -16.10 0.44
C PRO A 58 15.36 -14.87 -0.21
N TYR A 59 14.51 -14.16 0.55
CA TYR A 59 13.89 -12.91 0.12
C TYR A 59 14.65 -11.68 0.61
N LEU A 60 14.87 -10.73 -0.28
CA LEU A 60 15.20 -9.35 0.07
C LEU A 60 13.89 -8.57 0.23
N LEU A 61 13.61 -8.13 1.46
CA LEU A 61 12.33 -7.50 1.82
C LEU A 61 12.32 -5.99 1.54
N GLY A 62 11.16 -5.36 1.79
CA GLY A 62 10.94 -3.91 1.62
C GLY A 62 10.41 -3.54 0.24
N HIS A 63 9.32 -2.76 0.20
CA HIS A 63 8.66 -2.38 -1.07
C HIS A 63 7.96 -1.00 -1.02
N GLU A 64 7.99 -0.29 0.09
CA GLU A 64 7.42 1.05 0.28
C GLU A 64 8.55 2.09 0.40
N ALA A 65 9.28 2.37 -0.67
CA ALA A 65 10.54 3.10 -0.54
C ALA A 65 10.60 4.39 -1.36
N ALA A 66 11.36 5.35 -0.82
CA ALA A 66 11.84 6.54 -1.52
C ALA A 66 13.36 6.59 -1.46
N GLY A 67 13.98 7.17 -2.49
CA GLY A 67 15.42 7.27 -2.58
C GLY A 67 15.88 8.09 -3.78
N VAL A 68 17.17 8.05 -4.06
CA VAL A 68 17.82 8.81 -5.14
C VAL A 68 18.41 7.84 -6.15
N VAL A 69 18.19 8.10 -7.42
CA VAL A 69 18.82 7.36 -8.52
C VAL A 69 20.32 7.59 -8.51
N GLU A 70 21.13 6.54 -8.39
CA GLU A 70 22.59 6.61 -8.47
C GLU A 70 23.10 6.35 -9.89
N ALA A 71 22.49 5.40 -10.59
CA ALA A 71 22.88 5.05 -11.96
C ALA A 71 21.67 4.55 -12.76
N VAL A 72 21.75 4.69 -14.06
CA VAL A 72 20.73 4.22 -15.01
C VAL A 72 21.37 3.35 -16.09
N GLY A 73 20.67 2.30 -16.46
CA GLY A 73 21.06 1.41 -17.54
C GLY A 73 20.74 1.96 -18.92
N ALA A 74 21.23 1.29 -19.95
CA ALA A 74 20.98 1.69 -21.34
C ALA A 74 19.47 1.71 -21.66
N GLY A 75 19.02 2.71 -22.41
CA GLY A 75 17.62 2.87 -22.83
C GLY A 75 16.68 3.49 -21.78
N VAL A 76 17.18 3.85 -20.62
CA VAL A 76 16.43 4.67 -19.65
C VAL A 76 16.51 6.13 -20.06
N ALA A 77 15.37 6.75 -20.39
CA ALA A 77 15.30 8.12 -20.91
C ALA A 77 14.69 9.12 -19.90
N ASP A 78 13.82 8.65 -19.03
CA ASP A 78 12.99 9.51 -18.16
C ASP A 78 13.60 9.71 -16.76
N LEU A 79 14.71 9.03 -16.45
CA LEU A 79 15.42 9.11 -15.18
C LEU A 79 16.90 9.38 -15.38
N ALA A 80 17.51 10.10 -14.46
CA ALA A 80 18.94 10.42 -14.43
C ALA A 80 19.48 10.30 -12.99
N PRO A 81 20.81 10.07 -12.83
CA PRO A 81 21.44 10.16 -11.51
C PRO A 81 21.14 11.48 -10.82
N GLY A 82 20.78 11.42 -9.53
CA GLY A 82 20.32 12.55 -8.73
C GLY A 82 18.80 12.75 -8.71
N ASP A 83 18.03 12.06 -9.53
CA ASP A 83 16.57 12.13 -9.47
C ASP A 83 16.05 11.47 -8.19
N TYR A 84 15.15 12.19 -7.49
CA TYR A 84 14.44 11.66 -6.33
C TYR A 84 13.21 10.88 -6.78
N VAL A 85 13.07 9.65 -6.28
CA VAL A 85 12.06 8.72 -6.73
C VAL A 85 11.33 8.03 -5.59
N VAL A 86 10.06 7.69 -5.83
CA VAL A 86 9.28 6.73 -5.03
C VAL A 86 9.19 5.42 -5.82
N LEU A 87 9.42 4.30 -5.16
CA LEU A 87 9.40 2.99 -5.79
C LEU A 87 7.98 2.39 -5.82
N ALA A 88 7.65 1.78 -6.94
CA ALA A 88 6.37 1.11 -7.18
C ALA A 88 6.59 -0.34 -7.57
N TRP A 89 5.87 -1.24 -6.94
CA TRP A 89 5.94 -2.67 -7.28
C TRP A 89 5.19 -3.05 -8.57
N ARG A 90 4.75 -2.05 -9.33
CA ARG A 90 4.11 -2.22 -10.64
C ARG A 90 4.74 -1.31 -11.69
N ALA A 91 5.30 -1.91 -12.73
CA ALA A 91 5.77 -1.23 -13.93
C ALA A 91 4.96 -1.74 -15.13
N PRO A 92 3.84 -1.10 -15.49
CA PRO A 92 2.99 -1.56 -16.59
C PRO A 92 3.75 -1.65 -17.91
N CYS A 93 3.61 -2.77 -18.63
CA CYS A 93 4.34 -3.04 -19.89
C CYS A 93 3.93 -2.14 -21.06
N GLY A 94 2.78 -1.44 -20.97
CA GLY A 94 2.23 -0.61 -22.05
C GLY A 94 1.58 -1.37 -23.21
N SER A 95 1.83 -2.67 -23.37
CA SER A 95 1.48 -3.44 -24.57
C SER A 95 0.49 -4.59 -24.37
N CYS A 96 0.25 -5.06 -23.13
CA CYS A 96 -0.71 -6.12 -22.89
C CYS A 96 -2.17 -5.67 -23.11
N ARG A 97 -3.10 -6.62 -23.08
CA ARG A 97 -4.53 -6.34 -23.28
C ARG A 97 -5.07 -5.26 -22.34
N SER A 98 -4.70 -5.30 -21.07
CA SER A 98 -5.19 -4.32 -20.09
C SER A 98 -4.62 -2.93 -20.36
N CYS A 99 -3.32 -2.81 -20.64
CA CYS A 99 -2.68 -1.54 -20.98
C CYS A 99 -3.33 -0.90 -22.22
N ARG A 100 -3.52 -1.69 -23.29
CA ARG A 100 -4.16 -1.20 -24.54
C ARG A 100 -5.63 -0.81 -24.37
N ARG A 101 -6.31 -1.30 -23.31
CA ARG A 101 -7.68 -0.92 -22.96
C ARG A 101 -7.77 0.29 -22.01
N GLY A 102 -6.66 0.97 -21.75
CA GLY A 102 -6.61 2.09 -20.83
C GLY A 102 -6.75 1.71 -19.35
N ARG A 103 -6.41 0.47 -19.00
CA ARG A 103 -6.43 -0.04 -17.62
C ARG A 103 -5.05 -0.59 -17.23
N PRO A 104 -3.97 0.24 -17.28
CA PRO A 104 -2.60 -0.21 -17.03
C PRO A 104 -2.39 -0.72 -15.60
N TRP A 105 -3.20 -0.30 -14.63
CA TRP A 105 -3.17 -0.84 -13.25
C TRP A 105 -3.55 -2.33 -13.17
N TYR A 106 -4.21 -2.89 -14.18
CA TYR A 106 -4.43 -4.34 -14.36
C TYR A 106 -3.44 -4.97 -15.35
N CYS A 107 -2.22 -4.46 -15.44
CA CYS A 107 -1.20 -5.04 -16.32
C CYS A 107 -0.87 -6.47 -15.88
N PHE A 108 -0.87 -7.42 -16.83
CA PHE A 108 -0.51 -8.82 -16.58
C PHE A 108 0.98 -9.10 -16.74
N ASP A 109 1.73 -8.16 -17.33
CA ASP A 109 3.12 -8.27 -17.68
C ASP A 109 3.89 -7.09 -17.06
N SER A 110 3.76 -6.96 -15.73
CA SER A 110 4.51 -5.96 -14.99
C SER A 110 5.99 -6.31 -14.98
N ARG A 111 6.84 -5.35 -15.28
CA ARG A 111 8.28 -5.57 -15.45
C ARG A 111 9.02 -5.28 -14.16
N ASN A 112 9.89 -6.20 -13.77
CA ASN A 112 10.86 -6.03 -12.69
C ASN A 112 12.27 -5.98 -13.29
N ALA A 113 13.29 -5.69 -12.49
CA ALA A 113 14.68 -5.87 -12.88
C ALA A 113 14.93 -7.33 -13.29
N THR A 114 15.78 -7.52 -14.27
CA THR A 114 16.13 -8.84 -14.81
C THR A 114 17.37 -9.43 -14.15
N GLN A 115 18.24 -8.55 -13.62
CA GLN A 115 19.41 -8.96 -12.87
C GLN A 115 19.02 -9.23 -11.40
N SER A 116 19.60 -10.26 -10.80
CA SER A 116 19.40 -10.58 -9.39
C SER A 116 20.45 -9.89 -8.53
N MET A 117 20.02 -9.31 -7.42
CA MET A 117 20.90 -9.03 -6.29
C MET A 117 21.28 -10.34 -5.62
N THR A 118 22.47 -10.43 -5.02
CA THR A 118 22.98 -11.69 -4.43
C THR A 118 23.56 -11.48 -3.04
N LEU A 119 23.66 -12.53 -2.29
CA LEU A 119 24.55 -12.59 -1.12
C LEU A 119 26.02 -12.59 -1.59
N LEU A 120 26.95 -12.39 -0.65
CA LEU A 120 28.40 -12.40 -0.96
C LEU A 120 28.90 -13.74 -1.51
N ASP A 121 28.22 -14.84 -1.20
CA ASP A 121 28.56 -16.18 -1.74
C ASP A 121 27.99 -16.45 -3.13
N GLY A 122 27.28 -15.47 -3.70
CA GLY A 122 26.64 -15.56 -5.02
C GLY A 122 25.21 -16.13 -5.00
N THR A 123 24.66 -16.46 -3.83
CA THR A 123 23.26 -16.90 -3.71
C THR A 123 22.31 -15.77 -4.18
N ALA A 124 21.49 -16.06 -5.19
CA ALA A 124 20.52 -15.08 -5.71
C ALA A 124 19.42 -14.78 -4.67
N LEU A 125 19.06 -13.51 -4.57
CA LEU A 125 17.98 -13.03 -3.71
C LEU A 125 16.71 -12.78 -4.55
N THR A 126 15.58 -13.20 -4.01
CA THR A 126 14.26 -12.87 -4.56
C THR A 126 13.81 -11.54 -3.95
N ALA A 127 13.77 -10.48 -4.76
CA ALA A 127 13.30 -9.17 -4.30
C ALA A 127 11.79 -9.19 -4.04
N ALA A 128 11.37 -8.90 -2.83
CA ALA A 128 9.95 -8.84 -2.46
C ALA A 128 9.22 -7.81 -3.34
N LEU A 129 8.13 -8.23 -4.00
CA LEU A 129 7.41 -7.45 -5.00
C LEU A 129 8.30 -6.86 -6.13
N GLY A 130 9.45 -7.48 -6.38
CA GLY A 130 10.41 -7.01 -7.39
C GLY A 130 11.15 -5.72 -7.02
N ILE A 131 11.19 -5.36 -5.71
CA ILE A 131 11.84 -4.12 -5.23
C ILE A 131 12.99 -4.43 -4.28
N GLY A 132 12.72 -5.08 -3.12
CA GLY A 132 13.76 -5.40 -2.16
C GLY A 132 14.47 -4.17 -1.58
N ALA A 133 13.75 -3.27 -0.95
CA ALA A 133 14.25 -1.96 -0.52
C ALA A 133 14.52 -1.81 0.98
N PHE A 134 14.44 -2.87 1.79
CA PHE A 134 15.11 -2.85 3.10
C PHE A 134 16.61 -3.08 2.89
N ALA A 135 17.22 -2.16 2.15
CA ALA A 135 18.62 -2.18 1.76
C ALA A 135 19.10 -0.75 1.49
N GLU A 136 20.39 -0.49 1.73
CA GLU A 136 20.99 0.81 1.40
C GLU A 136 20.90 1.11 -0.11
N LYS A 137 20.89 0.06 -0.94
CA LYS A 137 20.73 0.17 -2.40
C LYS A 137 19.86 -0.96 -2.93
N THR A 138 19.08 -0.64 -3.95
CA THR A 138 18.28 -1.64 -4.67
C THR A 138 18.34 -1.43 -6.16
N LEU A 139 18.14 -2.50 -6.92
CA LEU A 139 18.06 -2.50 -8.38
C LEU A 139 16.62 -2.79 -8.81
N VAL A 140 16.03 -1.87 -9.58
CA VAL A 140 14.65 -1.99 -10.07
C VAL A 140 14.56 -1.72 -11.56
N ALA A 141 13.49 -2.17 -12.22
CA ALA A 141 13.18 -1.72 -13.57
C ALA A 141 12.86 -0.22 -13.56
N ALA A 142 13.27 0.53 -14.57
CA ALA A 142 13.05 1.98 -14.65
C ALA A 142 11.58 2.38 -14.45
N GLY A 143 10.64 1.58 -14.95
CA GLY A 143 9.21 1.82 -14.78
C GLY A 143 8.70 1.63 -13.33
N GLN A 144 9.50 1.07 -12.43
CA GLN A 144 9.21 0.95 -11.01
C GLN A 144 9.68 2.17 -10.20
N ALA A 145 10.50 3.05 -10.77
CA ALA A 145 10.98 4.27 -10.14
C ALA A 145 10.23 5.47 -10.72
N VAL A 146 9.45 6.13 -9.88
CA VAL A 146 8.65 7.29 -10.28
C VAL A 146 9.27 8.55 -9.70
N LYS A 147 9.73 9.44 -10.60
CA LYS A 147 10.31 10.73 -10.22
C LYS A 147 9.25 11.63 -9.57
N VAL A 148 9.61 12.21 -8.43
CA VAL A 148 8.75 13.09 -7.65
C VAL A 148 9.53 14.31 -7.16
N ASP A 149 8.85 15.29 -6.57
CA ASP A 149 9.47 16.49 -6.02
C ASP A 149 10.39 16.13 -4.83
N PRO A 150 11.68 16.50 -4.88
CA PRO A 150 12.66 16.16 -3.84
C PRO A 150 12.44 16.90 -2.50
N SER A 151 11.50 17.85 -2.43
CA SER A 151 11.13 18.52 -1.18
C SER A 151 10.31 17.61 -0.25
N ALA A 152 9.79 16.49 -0.76
CA ALA A 152 9.05 15.53 0.06
C ALA A 152 10.01 14.72 0.94
N ARG A 153 9.67 14.58 2.23
CA ARG A 153 10.46 13.79 3.17
C ARG A 153 10.45 12.31 2.78
N PRO A 154 11.61 11.64 2.77
CA PRO A 154 11.70 10.24 2.32
C PRO A 154 10.79 9.29 3.12
N GLU A 155 10.68 9.49 4.43
CA GLU A 155 9.87 8.66 5.32
C GLU A 155 8.38 8.71 4.96
N ALA A 156 7.91 9.89 4.58
CA ALA A 156 6.53 10.10 4.17
C ALA A 156 6.29 9.66 2.70
N ALA A 157 7.21 10.02 1.81
CA ALA A 157 7.11 9.74 0.38
C ALA A 157 7.13 8.22 0.08
N GLY A 158 7.99 7.45 0.76
CA GLY A 158 8.07 6.00 0.57
C GLY A 158 6.76 5.27 0.81
N LEU A 159 5.96 5.73 1.79
CA LEU A 159 4.66 5.12 2.12
C LEU A 159 3.63 5.20 0.99
N ILE A 160 3.82 6.11 0.02
CA ILE A 160 2.96 6.21 -1.16
C ILE A 160 3.03 4.92 -1.98
N GLY A 161 4.19 4.25 -2.01
CA GLY A 161 4.45 3.06 -2.84
C GLY A 161 3.51 1.88 -2.62
N CYS A 162 2.77 1.83 -1.51
CA CYS A 162 1.83 0.74 -1.22
C CYS A 162 0.58 1.24 -0.49
N GLY A 163 0.65 1.36 0.85
CA GLY A 163 -0.54 1.53 1.69
C GLY A 163 -1.30 2.82 1.43
N VAL A 164 -0.58 3.93 1.22
CA VAL A 164 -1.23 5.23 0.97
C VAL A 164 -1.93 5.24 -0.38
N MET A 165 -1.27 4.84 -1.48
CA MET A 165 -1.93 4.80 -2.78
C MET A 165 -3.11 3.83 -2.81
N ALA A 166 -2.97 2.66 -2.14
CA ALA A 166 -4.04 1.66 -2.11
C ALA A 166 -5.30 2.21 -1.43
N GLY A 167 -5.17 2.80 -0.25
CA GLY A 167 -6.30 3.35 0.49
C GLY A 167 -6.90 4.59 -0.18
N TYR A 168 -6.05 5.55 -0.55
CA TYR A 168 -6.50 6.76 -1.24
C TYR A 168 -7.24 6.43 -2.54
N GLY A 169 -6.64 5.56 -3.36
CA GLY A 169 -7.24 5.14 -4.62
C GLY A 169 -8.51 4.30 -4.45
N ALA A 170 -8.61 3.51 -3.36
CA ALA A 170 -9.84 2.79 -3.05
C ALA A 170 -11.04 3.74 -2.88
N ALA A 171 -10.82 4.91 -2.28
CA ALA A 171 -11.85 5.92 -2.17
C ALA A 171 -12.08 6.67 -3.51
N VAL A 172 -10.99 7.22 -4.09
CA VAL A 172 -11.08 8.18 -5.20
C VAL A 172 -11.30 7.51 -6.56
N HIS A 173 -10.60 6.39 -6.82
CA HIS A 173 -10.67 5.72 -8.12
C HIS A 173 -11.69 4.58 -8.13
N THR A 174 -11.56 3.61 -7.23
CA THR A 174 -12.42 2.42 -7.23
C THR A 174 -13.81 2.74 -6.68
N GLY A 175 -13.88 3.41 -5.53
CA GLY A 175 -15.12 3.85 -4.89
C GLY A 175 -15.79 4.99 -5.65
N ALA A 176 -14.99 5.80 -6.35
CA ALA A 176 -15.44 7.00 -7.04
C ALA A 176 -16.25 7.94 -6.13
N VAL A 177 -15.77 8.09 -4.89
CA VAL A 177 -16.40 8.96 -3.88
C VAL A 177 -16.55 10.37 -4.43
N GLY A 178 -17.75 10.89 -4.32
CA GLY A 178 -18.11 12.22 -4.77
C GLY A 178 -18.52 13.16 -3.64
N SER A 179 -18.71 14.42 -4.01
CA SER A 179 -19.23 15.44 -3.09
C SER A 179 -20.63 15.06 -2.63
N GLY A 180 -20.83 15.03 -1.31
CA GLY A 180 -22.11 14.72 -0.71
C GLY A 180 -22.30 13.25 -0.30
N ASP A 181 -21.44 12.34 -0.73
CA ASP A 181 -21.51 10.92 -0.36
C ASP A 181 -21.28 10.71 1.14
N THR A 182 -21.91 9.70 1.66
CA THR A 182 -21.58 9.08 2.96
C THR A 182 -20.67 7.89 2.71
N VAL A 183 -19.52 7.87 3.36
CA VAL A 183 -18.52 6.81 3.22
C VAL A 183 -18.32 6.12 4.57
N ALA A 184 -18.30 4.80 4.60
CA ALA A 184 -17.87 4.03 5.76
C ALA A 184 -16.56 3.29 5.42
N VAL A 185 -15.56 3.37 6.32
CA VAL A 185 -14.27 2.68 6.16
C VAL A 185 -14.10 1.70 7.31
N ILE A 186 -13.99 0.42 7.00
CA ILE A 186 -13.79 -0.66 7.97
C ILE A 186 -12.30 -0.96 8.07
N GLY A 187 -11.75 -0.80 9.27
CA GLY A 187 -10.32 -0.94 9.56
C GLY A 187 -9.56 0.38 9.41
N CYS A 188 -9.12 0.95 10.55
CA CYS A 188 -8.43 2.26 10.63
C CYS A 188 -6.91 2.11 10.77
N GLY A 189 -6.32 1.13 10.09
CA GLY A 189 -4.86 1.01 9.88
C GLY A 189 -4.35 1.97 8.80
N GLY A 190 -3.11 1.77 8.33
CA GLY A 190 -2.51 2.65 7.32
C GLY A 190 -3.32 2.77 6.03
N VAL A 191 -3.81 1.67 5.48
CA VAL A 191 -4.67 1.66 4.27
C VAL A 191 -6.01 2.33 4.53
N GLY A 192 -6.66 2.02 5.68
CA GLY A 192 -7.95 2.60 6.03
C GLY A 192 -7.88 4.12 6.26
N ASN A 193 -6.85 4.60 6.96
CA ASN A 193 -6.66 6.04 7.14
C ASN A 193 -6.37 6.76 5.83
N ALA A 194 -5.66 6.11 4.90
CA ALA A 194 -5.48 6.66 3.55
C ALA A 194 -6.82 6.71 2.77
N ALA A 195 -7.70 5.71 2.95
CA ALA A 195 -9.04 5.73 2.37
C ALA A 195 -9.92 6.84 2.98
N ILE A 196 -9.85 7.03 4.31
CA ILE A 196 -10.52 8.13 5.02
C ILE A 196 -10.06 9.48 4.48
N ALA A 197 -8.74 9.69 4.37
CA ALA A 197 -8.18 10.93 3.80
C ALA A 197 -8.61 11.14 2.35
N GLY A 198 -8.64 10.08 1.54
CA GLY A 198 -9.13 10.12 0.17
C GLY A 198 -10.60 10.48 0.08
N ALA A 199 -11.46 9.88 0.90
CA ALA A 199 -12.90 10.15 0.95
C ALA A 199 -13.19 11.59 1.41
N SER A 200 -12.54 12.03 2.48
CA SER A 200 -12.65 13.40 2.99
C SER A 200 -12.23 14.41 1.91
N ARG A 201 -11.12 14.15 1.22
CA ARG A 201 -10.62 15.01 0.16
C ARG A 201 -11.52 15.03 -1.08
N ALA A 202 -12.16 13.92 -1.41
CA ALA A 202 -13.14 13.85 -2.50
C ALA A 202 -14.42 14.66 -2.21
N GLY A 203 -14.57 15.15 -0.98
CA GLY A 203 -15.71 15.98 -0.57
C GLY A 203 -16.87 15.17 -0.01
N ALA A 204 -16.62 13.95 0.48
CA ALA A 204 -17.65 13.18 1.19
C ALA A 204 -18.29 14.02 2.30
N ARG A 205 -19.60 14.01 2.37
CA ARG A 205 -20.36 14.74 3.39
C ARG A 205 -20.15 14.15 4.78
N ARG A 206 -19.97 12.83 4.84
CA ARG A 206 -19.74 12.07 6.05
C ARG A 206 -18.74 10.97 5.79
N VAL A 207 -17.76 10.82 6.66
CA VAL A 207 -16.78 9.73 6.64
C VAL A 207 -16.81 9.02 7.99
N ILE A 208 -17.32 7.80 8.01
CA ILE A 208 -17.52 7.00 9.21
C ILE A 208 -16.37 5.99 9.30
N ALA A 209 -15.53 6.15 10.32
CA ALA A 209 -14.46 5.20 10.64
C ALA A 209 -15.02 4.06 11.51
N VAL A 210 -14.75 2.81 11.14
CA VAL A 210 -15.19 1.61 11.87
C VAL A 210 -13.97 0.77 12.23
N ASP A 211 -13.71 0.57 13.50
CA ASP A 211 -12.63 -0.29 14.02
C ASP A 211 -13.04 -0.93 15.35
N ILE A 212 -12.25 -1.87 15.84
CA ILE A 212 -12.38 -2.48 17.17
C ILE A 212 -11.55 -1.78 18.23
N ASP A 213 -10.73 -0.82 17.86
CA ASP A 213 -9.72 -0.17 18.70
C ASP A 213 -9.96 1.34 18.77
N ASP A 214 -10.25 1.84 19.99
CA ASP A 214 -10.56 3.25 20.21
C ASP A 214 -9.40 4.18 19.83
N ALA A 215 -8.14 3.78 20.09
CA ALA A 215 -6.99 4.60 19.74
C ALA A 215 -6.82 4.78 18.22
N LYS A 216 -7.21 3.76 17.43
CA LYS A 216 -7.25 3.86 15.97
C LYS A 216 -8.39 4.73 15.48
N LEU A 217 -9.53 4.69 16.16
CA LEU A 217 -10.67 5.56 15.85
C LEU A 217 -10.34 7.04 16.14
N ASP A 218 -9.71 7.33 17.27
CA ASP A 218 -9.22 8.67 17.63
C ASP A 218 -8.19 9.17 16.59
N ALA A 219 -7.32 8.29 16.10
CA ALA A 219 -6.38 8.62 15.05
C ALA A 219 -7.09 8.92 13.70
N ALA A 220 -8.15 8.18 13.36
CA ALA A 220 -8.90 8.32 12.13
C ALA A 220 -9.55 9.70 11.95
N GLU A 221 -9.94 10.35 13.04
CA GLU A 221 -10.45 11.73 13.01
C GLU A 221 -9.42 12.71 12.43
N ARG A 222 -8.13 12.49 12.71
CA ARG A 222 -7.04 13.33 12.20
C ARG A 222 -6.84 13.19 10.69
N PHE A 223 -7.36 12.12 10.08
CA PHE A 223 -7.36 11.88 8.64
C PHE A 223 -8.66 12.32 7.96
N GLY A 224 -9.64 12.81 8.73
CA GLY A 224 -10.87 13.36 8.21
C GLY A 224 -12.13 12.53 8.43
N ALA A 225 -12.08 11.54 9.33
CA ALA A 225 -13.32 10.89 9.79
C ALA A 225 -14.19 11.91 10.54
N THR A 226 -15.48 11.92 10.22
CA THR A 226 -16.48 12.79 10.87
C THR A 226 -17.19 12.08 12.01
N ASP A 227 -17.24 10.76 11.96
CA ASP A 227 -17.89 9.90 12.93
C ASP A 227 -17.04 8.63 13.13
N THR A 228 -17.12 8.04 14.31
CA THR A 228 -16.43 6.80 14.66
C THR A 228 -17.40 5.76 15.21
N VAL A 229 -17.13 4.49 14.91
CA VAL A 229 -17.92 3.34 15.39
C VAL A 229 -16.95 2.27 15.90
N ASN A 230 -16.97 2.02 17.22
CA ASN A 230 -16.26 0.88 17.80
C ASN A 230 -17.11 -0.39 17.65
N SER A 231 -16.66 -1.30 16.78
CA SER A 231 -17.39 -2.54 16.47
C SER A 231 -17.12 -3.69 17.45
N ARG A 232 -16.32 -3.48 18.50
CA ARG A 232 -16.08 -4.50 19.53
C ARG A 232 -17.32 -4.81 20.38
N GLY A 233 -18.13 -3.81 20.67
CA GLY A 233 -19.31 -3.91 21.53
C GLY A 233 -20.62 -3.50 20.87
N THR A 234 -20.58 -3.15 19.56
CA THR A 234 -21.74 -2.62 18.83
C THR A 234 -21.82 -3.29 17.46
N ASP A 235 -23.01 -3.60 16.98
CA ASP A 235 -23.19 -4.01 15.59
C ASP A 235 -22.87 -2.82 14.68
N PRO A 236 -21.78 -2.91 13.87
CA PRO A 236 -21.35 -1.79 13.05
C PRO A 236 -22.32 -1.49 11.90
N VAL A 237 -23.11 -2.46 11.45
CA VAL A 237 -24.13 -2.27 10.41
C VAL A 237 -25.25 -1.37 10.92
N GLU A 238 -25.77 -1.70 12.09
CA GLU A 238 -26.85 -0.92 12.72
C GLU A 238 -26.34 0.47 13.16
N ALA A 239 -25.11 0.56 13.66
CA ALA A 239 -24.52 1.85 14.02
C ALA A 239 -24.36 2.79 12.81
N VAL A 240 -23.81 2.31 11.69
CA VAL A 240 -23.67 3.10 10.46
C VAL A 240 -25.04 3.48 9.90
N ARG A 241 -26.01 2.58 9.91
CA ARG A 241 -27.39 2.89 9.51
C ARG A 241 -28.01 3.95 10.40
N GLY A 242 -27.82 3.87 11.72
CA GLY A 242 -28.29 4.88 12.65
C GLY A 242 -27.73 6.27 12.35
N LEU A 243 -26.43 6.37 12.02
CA LEU A 243 -25.79 7.62 11.64
C LEU A 243 -26.26 8.17 10.28
N THR A 244 -26.86 7.32 9.44
CA THR A 244 -27.30 7.66 8.07
C THR A 244 -28.82 7.69 7.91
N GLY A 245 -29.56 7.82 9.01
CA GLY A 245 -31.03 7.89 8.98
C GLY A 245 -31.71 6.58 8.55
N GLY A 246 -31.06 5.44 8.74
CA GLY A 246 -31.55 4.10 8.40
C GLY A 246 -31.15 3.62 7.01
N HIS A 247 -30.54 4.46 6.19
CA HIS A 247 -30.20 4.14 4.77
C HIS A 247 -28.94 3.27 4.66
N GLY A 248 -27.82 3.67 5.25
CA GLY A 248 -26.50 3.09 5.08
C GLY A 248 -25.54 4.06 4.37
N ALA A 249 -24.36 3.58 3.97
CA ALA A 249 -23.35 4.38 3.31
C ALA A 249 -23.39 4.21 1.77
N ASP A 250 -23.21 5.29 1.02
CA ASP A 250 -23.11 5.28 -0.44
C ASP A 250 -21.90 4.46 -0.90
N VAL A 251 -20.77 4.59 -0.18
CA VAL A 251 -19.55 3.81 -0.42
C VAL A 251 -19.07 3.21 0.89
N VAL A 252 -18.83 1.91 0.90
CA VAL A 252 -18.17 1.20 2.00
C VAL A 252 -16.82 0.67 1.53
N ILE A 253 -15.76 0.94 2.28
CA ILE A 253 -14.39 0.50 1.96
C ILE A 253 -13.96 -0.49 3.05
N ASP A 254 -13.74 -1.75 2.68
CA ASP A 254 -13.17 -2.76 3.58
C ASP A 254 -11.64 -2.79 3.42
N ALA A 255 -10.94 -2.23 4.42
CA ALA A 255 -9.49 -2.22 4.52
C ALA A 255 -8.92 -3.34 5.40
N VAL A 256 -9.77 -4.27 5.86
CA VAL A 256 -9.38 -5.42 6.70
C VAL A 256 -9.21 -6.68 5.85
N GLY A 257 -10.19 -6.98 4.99
CA GLY A 257 -10.14 -8.14 4.09
C GLY A 257 -10.53 -9.46 4.74
N ARG A 258 -11.43 -9.44 5.74
CA ARG A 258 -11.95 -10.66 6.38
C ARG A 258 -13.38 -10.95 5.94
N PRO A 259 -13.83 -12.23 5.95
CA PRO A 259 -15.20 -12.58 5.61
C PRO A 259 -16.25 -11.80 6.39
N GLU A 260 -16.02 -11.59 7.69
CA GLU A 260 -16.93 -10.87 8.58
C GLU A 260 -17.03 -9.40 8.19
N THR A 261 -15.89 -8.71 7.96
CA THR A 261 -15.86 -7.30 7.61
C THR A 261 -16.43 -7.05 6.22
N TYR A 262 -16.16 -7.95 5.28
CA TYR A 262 -16.76 -7.88 3.95
C TYR A 262 -18.29 -8.05 4.00
N ARG A 263 -18.79 -9.01 4.81
CA ARG A 263 -20.21 -9.19 5.03
C ARG A 263 -20.85 -7.98 5.70
N GLN A 264 -20.22 -7.45 6.74
CA GLN A 264 -20.66 -6.23 7.40
C GLN A 264 -20.73 -5.06 6.39
N GLY A 265 -19.67 -4.87 5.60
CA GLY A 265 -19.63 -3.84 4.56
C GLY A 265 -20.74 -4.01 3.52
N PHE A 266 -21.05 -5.24 3.14
CA PHE A 266 -22.17 -5.51 2.23
C PHE A 266 -23.52 -5.02 2.78
N PHE A 267 -23.82 -5.31 4.03
CA PHE A 267 -25.08 -4.90 4.67
C PHE A 267 -25.10 -3.44 5.15
N MET A 268 -23.93 -2.82 5.31
CA MET A 268 -23.75 -1.43 5.71
C MET A 268 -24.03 -0.43 4.58
N ARG A 269 -24.01 -0.90 3.32
CA ARG A 269 -24.31 -0.07 2.14
C ARG A 269 -25.76 0.38 2.11
N ASP A 270 -25.98 1.56 1.58
CA ASP A 270 -27.30 1.98 1.08
C ASP A 270 -27.72 1.15 -0.15
N LEU A 271 -28.97 1.28 -0.57
CA LEU A 271 -29.44 0.76 -1.85
C LEU A 271 -28.64 1.37 -3.00
N ALA A 272 -28.27 0.55 -3.97
CA ALA A 272 -27.38 0.92 -5.08
C ALA A 272 -25.97 1.39 -4.67
N GLY A 273 -25.59 1.34 -3.39
CA GLY A 273 -24.25 1.70 -2.88
C GLY A 273 -23.14 0.76 -3.37
N THR A 274 -21.90 1.18 -3.20
CA THR A 274 -20.71 0.43 -3.61
C THR A 274 -19.97 -0.12 -2.39
N LEU A 275 -19.61 -1.42 -2.41
CA LEU A 275 -18.62 -2.00 -1.50
C LEU A 275 -17.29 -2.13 -2.24
N VAL A 276 -16.23 -1.60 -1.66
CA VAL A 276 -14.87 -1.67 -2.18
C VAL A 276 -14.00 -2.51 -1.23
N GLN A 277 -13.47 -3.61 -1.72
CA GLN A 277 -12.49 -4.41 -0.99
C GLN A 277 -11.08 -3.95 -1.37
N VAL A 278 -10.32 -3.44 -0.40
CA VAL A 278 -8.90 -3.09 -0.55
C VAL A 278 -8.01 -3.89 0.42
N GLY A 279 -8.58 -4.37 1.53
CA GLY A 279 -7.92 -5.32 2.42
C GLY A 279 -7.66 -6.65 1.69
N VAL A 280 -6.45 -7.19 1.82
CA VAL A 280 -6.04 -8.43 1.15
C VAL A 280 -6.47 -9.64 2.00
N PRO A 281 -7.37 -10.51 1.50
CA PRO A 281 -7.79 -11.70 2.23
C PRO A 281 -6.76 -12.83 2.09
N ASP A 282 -6.76 -13.75 3.05
CA ASP A 282 -6.01 -15.00 2.90
C ASP A 282 -6.65 -15.89 1.80
N PRO A 283 -5.86 -16.73 1.10
CA PRO A 283 -6.33 -17.51 -0.06
C PRO A 283 -7.51 -18.43 0.22
N ASP A 284 -7.64 -18.93 1.45
CA ASP A 284 -8.69 -19.88 1.83
C ASP A 284 -9.95 -19.22 2.39
N MET A 285 -9.95 -17.91 2.58
CA MET A 285 -11.13 -17.18 3.05
C MET A 285 -12.26 -17.23 2.02
N ARG A 286 -13.47 -17.41 2.50
CA ARG A 286 -14.71 -17.51 1.68
C ARG A 286 -15.79 -16.67 2.34
N ILE A 287 -16.67 -16.10 1.54
CA ILE A 287 -17.88 -15.42 2.00
C ILE A 287 -19.11 -16.10 1.41
N GLU A 288 -20.20 -16.00 2.15
CA GLU A 288 -21.54 -16.39 1.70
C GLU A 288 -22.48 -15.19 1.83
N LEU A 289 -23.14 -14.85 0.72
CA LEU A 289 -24.12 -13.78 0.67
C LEU A 289 -25.43 -14.31 0.05
N PRO A 290 -26.60 -14.01 0.64
CA PRO A 290 -27.87 -14.41 0.06
C PRO A 290 -28.08 -13.76 -1.32
N LEU A 291 -28.39 -14.55 -2.34
CA LEU A 291 -28.60 -14.03 -3.69
C LEU A 291 -29.73 -13.01 -3.78
N ILE A 292 -30.78 -13.17 -2.96
CA ILE A 292 -31.88 -12.22 -2.94
C ILE A 292 -31.44 -10.84 -2.43
N GLU A 293 -30.51 -10.79 -1.47
CA GLU A 293 -29.95 -9.52 -0.97
C GLU A 293 -29.06 -8.85 -2.01
N LEU A 294 -28.28 -9.65 -2.77
CA LEU A 294 -27.50 -9.13 -3.90
C LEU A 294 -28.41 -8.51 -4.97
N PHE A 295 -29.51 -9.20 -5.30
CA PHE A 295 -30.46 -8.73 -6.30
C PHE A 295 -31.22 -7.47 -5.85
N SER A 296 -31.72 -7.48 -4.63
CA SER A 296 -32.65 -6.44 -4.15
C SER A 296 -31.93 -5.13 -3.78
N ARG A 297 -30.67 -5.20 -3.33
CA ARG A 297 -29.90 -3.99 -2.97
C ARG A 297 -29.30 -3.28 -4.17
N GLY A 298 -29.06 -3.97 -5.27
CA GLY A 298 -28.36 -3.40 -6.43
C GLY A 298 -26.94 -2.94 -6.09
N GLY A 299 -26.45 -1.95 -6.82
CA GLY A 299 -25.13 -1.34 -6.60
C GLY A 299 -23.96 -2.20 -7.09
N ALA A 300 -22.80 -2.05 -6.49
CA ALA A 300 -21.58 -2.69 -6.92
C ALA A 300 -20.77 -3.33 -5.79
N LEU A 301 -20.15 -4.47 -6.08
CA LEU A 301 -19.07 -5.05 -5.29
C LEU A 301 -17.80 -4.96 -6.14
N LYS A 302 -16.81 -4.22 -5.67
CA LYS A 302 -15.57 -3.94 -6.41
C LYS A 302 -14.36 -4.39 -5.61
N SER A 303 -13.33 -4.88 -6.30
CA SER A 303 -11.99 -5.05 -5.74
C SER A 303 -11.15 -3.84 -6.14
N SER A 304 -10.42 -3.29 -5.19
CA SER A 304 -9.47 -2.20 -5.38
C SER A 304 -8.05 -2.77 -5.37
N TRP A 305 -7.58 -3.17 -6.54
CA TRP A 305 -6.22 -3.66 -6.72
C TRP A 305 -5.25 -2.49 -6.57
N TYR A 306 -4.54 -2.43 -5.43
CA TYR A 306 -3.68 -1.31 -5.02
C TYR A 306 -4.24 0.10 -5.35
N GLY A 307 -5.53 0.30 -5.12
CA GLY A 307 -6.18 1.58 -5.31
C GLY A 307 -6.60 1.88 -6.76
N ASP A 308 -6.51 0.94 -7.70
CA ASP A 308 -6.63 1.20 -9.13
C ASP A 308 -5.73 2.37 -9.60
N CYS A 309 -4.59 2.53 -8.89
CA CYS A 309 -3.63 3.59 -9.14
C CYS A 309 -2.68 3.25 -10.30
N LEU A 310 -2.25 4.28 -10.99
CA LEU A 310 -1.14 4.25 -11.94
C LEU A 310 0.01 5.06 -11.32
N PRO A 311 1.09 4.42 -10.83
CA PRO A 311 2.15 5.10 -10.10
C PRO A 311 2.70 6.34 -10.81
N SER A 312 2.98 6.26 -12.11
CA SER A 312 3.50 7.39 -12.90
C SER A 312 2.54 8.60 -12.99
N ARG A 313 1.24 8.38 -12.79
CA ARG A 313 0.22 9.43 -12.75
C ARG A 313 -0.01 9.92 -11.32
N ASP A 314 -0.17 8.98 -10.39
CA ASP A 314 -0.76 9.26 -9.09
C ASP A 314 0.28 9.65 -8.02
N PHE A 315 1.53 9.14 -8.11
CA PHE A 315 2.56 9.51 -7.13
C PHE A 315 2.90 11.00 -7.14
N PRO A 316 3.14 11.64 -8.32
CA PRO A 316 3.32 13.10 -8.35
C PRO A 316 2.14 13.86 -7.76
N VAL A 317 0.89 13.43 -8.04
CA VAL A 317 -0.31 14.05 -7.49
C VAL A 317 -0.37 13.92 -5.96
N LEU A 318 -0.06 12.74 -5.40
CA LEU A 318 -0.05 12.52 -3.96
C LEU A 318 1.06 13.35 -3.27
N ILE A 319 2.22 13.47 -3.90
CA ILE A 319 3.31 14.35 -3.42
C ILE A 319 2.89 15.82 -3.47
N ASP A 320 2.25 16.28 -4.54
CA ASP A 320 1.73 17.66 -4.64
C ASP A 320 0.69 17.95 -3.55
N LEU A 321 -0.17 16.98 -3.26
CA LEU A 321 -1.14 17.10 -2.16
C LEU A 321 -0.45 17.17 -0.80
N TYR A 322 0.60 16.40 -0.60
CA TYR A 322 1.41 16.43 0.62
C TYR A 322 2.12 17.78 0.78
N LEU A 323 2.87 18.21 -0.22
CA LEU A 323 3.64 19.47 -0.16
C LEU A 323 2.73 20.71 -0.05
N SER A 324 1.51 20.65 -0.59
CA SER A 324 0.51 21.71 -0.44
C SER A 324 -0.28 21.63 0.89
N GLY A 325 0.05 20.71 1.79
CA GLY A 325 -0.62 20.52 3.08
C GLY A 325 -2.06 19.98 2.99
N LYS A 326 -2.44 19.43 1.82
CA LYS A 326 -3.78 18.89 1.57
C LYS A 326 -3.91 17.41 1.90
N LEU A 327 -2.80 16.69 2.03
CA LEU A 327 -2.69 15.32 2.49
C LEU A 327 -1.50 15.24 3.44
N ASP A 328 -1.75 15.02 4.71
CA ASP A 328 -0.69 14.98 5.73
C ASP A 328 -0.09 13.58 5.81
N LEU A 329 0.95 13.32 4.99
CA LEU A 329 1.64 12.03 4.97
C LEU A 329 2.50 11.81 6.21
N ASP A 330 2.96 12.86 6.87
CA ASP A 330 3.78 12.74 8.10
C ASP A 330 3.01 12.04 9.22
N ARG A 331 1.69 12.20 9.28
CA ARG A 331 0.84 11.52 10.28
C ARG A 331 0.83 10.00 10.16
N PHE A 332 1.17 9.46 9.01
CA PHE A 332 1.28 8.00 8.87
C PHE A 332 2.55 7.46 9.50
N VAL A 333 3.62 8.26 9.56
CA VAL A 333 4.92 7.88 10.15
C VAL A 333 4.82 8.02 11.67
N THR A 334 4.55 6.92 12.37
CA THR A 334 4.44 6.93 13.83
C THR A 334 5.70 6.45 14.53
N GLU A 335 6.59 5.80 13.79
CA GLU A 335 7.87 5.30 14.29
C GLU A 335 8.91 5.31 13.16
N THR A 336 10.15 5.67 13.48
CA THR A 336 11.31 5.48 12.60
C THR A 336 12.27 4.49 13.27
N VAL A 337 12.81 3.56 12.49
CA VAL A 337 13.67 2.47 12.96
C VAL A 337 14.92 2.37 12.10
N ALA A 338 16.01 1.81 12.64
CA ALA A 338 17.19 1.45 11.86
C ALA A 338 16.94 0.12 11.10
N LEU A 339 17.80 -0.16 10.13
CA LEU A 339 17.74 -1.40 9.36
C LEU A 339 17.82 -2.65 10.25
N ASP A 340 18.62 -2.57 11.34
CA ASP A 340 18.80 -3.67 12.29
C ASP A 340 17.54 -3.96 13.14
N ASP A 341 16.59 -3.04 13.20
CA ASP A 341 15.40 -3.13 14.05
C ASP A 341 14.15 -3.66 13.32
N VAL A 342 14.25 -4.06 12.05
CA VAL A 342 13.10 -4.48 11.22
C VAL A 342 12.36 -5.66 11.83
N GLU A 343 13.06 -6.65 12.42
CA GLU A 343 12.38 -7.77 13.09
C GLU A 343 11.55 -7.31 14.29
N SER A 344 12.07 -6.35 15.07
CA SER A 344 11.33 -5.74 16.18
C SER A 344 10.11 -4.96 15.67
N ALA A 345 10.26 -4.20 14.58
CA ALA A 345 9.18 -3.45 13.95
C ALA A 345 8.04 -4.36 13.47
N PHE A 346 8.33 -5.56 12.96
CA PHE A 346 7.30 -6.56 12.66
C PHE A 346 6.52 -6.96 13.92
N GLY A 347 7.20 -7.09 15.07
CA GLY A 347 6.56 -7.39 16.35
C GLY A 347 5.60 -6.26 16.78
N THR A 348 6.04 -5.00 16.72
CA THR A 348 5.25 -3.82 17.05
C THR A 348 4.02 -3.67 16.13
N MET A 349 4.22 -3.89 14.82
CA MET A 349 3.15 -3.88 13.83
C MET A 349 2.09 -4.97 14.13
N ARG A 350 2.49 -6.20 14.47
CA ARG A 350 1.56 -7.29 14.82
C ARG A 350 0.68 -6.96 16.04
N ARG A 351 1.25 -6.27 17.04
CA ARG A 351 0.51 -5.83 18.22
C ARG A 351 -0.40 -4.64 17.95
N GLY A 352 -0.29 -4.03 16.75
CA GLY A 352 -1.08 -2.86 16.36
C GLY A 352 -0.71 -1.57 17.09
N GLU A 353 0.50 -1.48 17.64
CA GLU A 353 1.00 -0.36 18.45
C GLU A 353 1.43 0.84 17.61
N VAL A 354 1.62 0.64 16.30
CA VAL A 354 2.04 1.69 15.36
C VAL A 354 1.10 1.74 14.16
N LEU A 355 0.95 2.91 13.57
CA LEU A 355 0.26 3.05 12.29
C LEU A 355 1.21 2.63 11.15
N ARG A 356 2.41 3.22 11.12
CA ARG A 356 3.51 2.84 10.23
C ARG A 356 4.86 3.02 10.91
N SER A 357 5.68 1.96 10.92
CA SER A 357 7.11 2.08 11.15
C SER A 357 7.83 2.29 9.82
N VAL A 358 8.87 3.11 9.81
CA VAL A 358 9.66 3.40 8.60
C VAL A 358 11.14 3.21 8.91
N VAL A 359 11.79 2.36 8.11
CA VAL A 359 13.25 2.22 8.13
C VAL A 359 13.87 3.45 7.51
N VAL A 360 14.84 4.06 8.19
CA VAL A 360 15.66 5.17 7.69
C VAL A 360 17.08 4.66 7.44
N LEU A 361 17.64 4.98 6.26
CA LEU A 361 18.89 4.44 5.73
C LEU A 361 19.95 5.54 5.55
#